data_44aa55a2bb8fe47f0c04a784fb724464
#
_entry.id   44aa55a2bb8fe47f0c04a784fb724464
#
_cell.length_a   1.000
_cell.length_b   1.000
_cell.length_c   1.000
_cell.angle_alpha   90.00
_cell.angle_beta   90.00
_cell.angle_gamma   90.00
#
_symmetry.space_group_name_H-M   'P 1'
#
loop_
_entity.id
_entity.type
_entity.pdbx_description
1 polymer ?
#
loop_
_entity_poly.entity_id
_entity_poly.type
_entity_poly.pdbx_seq_one_letter_code
_entity_poly.pdbx_strand_id
1 'polypeptide(L)'
;AESGSKYNAASGSLSGAPSGVTASFTGATSGGTDKTITVVSEQDAATAREKLTAANNDSVKSELKKQFTSDSIVVDESLQVAAGNPIVAPAVGEEATTAKITIETKYSLLGLKRTDVSALLERNLKKQLAGIPNQSVYDKGIDAVRFTNVTKIDNGYTLNLHSTGYVGPAIDSAKLANDVSGKREGEIIALVKTYDGIDSVNVSFSPFWVSRAPSADKVIIKFQVNNAKN
;
A
#
# COMPACT_ATOMS: atom_id res chain seq x y z
N ALA A 1 -9.51 -14.35 -57.26
CA ALA A 1 -8.64 -15.52 -57.40
C ALA A 1 -7.58 -15.49 -56.30
N GLU A 2 -7.34 -16.56 -55.63
CA GLU A 2 -6.27 -16.65 -54.65
C GLU A 2 -4.91 -16.72 -55.38
N SER A 3 -3.89 -16.16 -54.76
CA SER A 3 -2.50 -16.21 -55.26
C SER A 3 -1.67 -17.20 -54.41
N GLY A 4 -0.54 -17.58 -54.93
CA GLY A 4 0.42 -18.43 -54.23
C GLY A 4 1.10 -19.45 -55.08
N SER A 5 2.20 -20.08 -54.60
CA SER A 5 2.97 -21.07 -55.32
C SER A 5 2.19 -22.36 -55.61
N LYS A 6 1.16 -22.66 -54.78
CA LYS A 6 0.26 -23.81 -54.96
C LYS A 6 -0.48 -23.80 -56.31
N TYR A 7 -0.59 -22.63 -56.97
CA TYR A 7 -1.23 -22.49 -58.27
C TYR A 7 -0.25 -22.55 -59.46
N ASN A 8 1.02 -22.69 -59.20
CA ASN A 8 2.00 -22.93 -60.27
C ASN A 8 1.80 -24.34 -60.88
N ALA A 9 2.03 -24.45 -62.14
CA ALA A 9 1.83 -25.70 -62.94
C ALA A 9 0.38 -26.23 -62.87
N ALA A 10 -0.61 -25.36 -62.60
CA ALA A 10 -2.00 -25.79 -62.61
C ALA A 10 -2.44 -26.22 -64.01
N SER A 11 -3.18 -27.32 -64.04
CA SER A 11 -3.87 -27.83 -65.22
C SER A 11 -5.32 -28.13 -64.82
N GLY A 12 -6.26 -27.92 -65.71
CA GLY A 12 -7.66 -28.16 -65.37
C GLY A 12 -8.61 -27.74 -66.46
N SER A 13 -9.88 -28.08 -66.30
CA SER A 13 -11.00 -27.67 -67.17
C SER A 13 -11.77 -26.53 -66.50
N LEU A 14 -12.37 -25.70 -67.34
CA LEU A 14 -13.24 -24.62 -66.86
C LEU A 14 -14.57 -25.20 -66.37
N SER A 15 -14.88 -25.01 -65.09
CA SER A 15 -16.17 -25.38 -64.51
C SER A 15 -17.15 -24.20 -64.68
N GLY A 16 -18.42 -24.47 -65.00
CA GLY A 16 -19.44 -23.46 -65.21
C GLY A 16 -19.43 -22.80 -66.60
N ALA A 17 -18.72 -23.35 -67.56
CA ALA A 17 -18.80 -22.90 -68.97
C ALA A 17 -20.18 -23.22 -69.61
N PRO A 18 -20.71 -22.36 -70.51
CA PRO A 18 -21.92 -22.70 -71.19
C PRO A 18 -21.79 -24.00 -72.05
N SER A 19 -22.92 -24.66 -72.31
CA SER A 19 -22.93 -25.92 -73.02
C SER A 19 -22.25 -25.75 -74.40
N GLY A 20 -21.30 -26.66 -74.72
CA GLY A 20 -20.54 -26.61 -75.96
C GLY A 20 -19.26 -25.78 -75.94
N VAL A 21 -18.95 -25.12 -74.81
CA VAL A 21 -17.70 -24.37 -74.62
C VAL A 21 -16.72 -25.20 -73.78
N THR A 22 -15.56 -25.51 -74.34
CA THR A 22 -14.44 -26.16 -73.62
C THR A 22 -13.25 -25.17 -73.60
N ALA A 23 -12.59 -25.10 -72.44
CA ALA A 23 -11.36 -24.31 -72.30
C ALA A 23 -10.33 -25.18 -71.61
N SER A 24 -9.09 -25.08 -72.00
CA SER A 24 -7.96 -25.75 -71.34
C SER A 24 -6.79 -24.75 -71.26
N PHE A 25 -5.93 -24.95 -70.29
CA PHE A 25 -4.69 -24.21 -70.22
C PHE A 25 -3.76 -24.66 -71.32
N THR A 26 -3.25 -23.74 -72.12
CA THR A 26 -2.30 -23.99 -73.23
C THR A 26 -0.86 -24.12 -72.74
N GLY A 27 -0.63 -23.83 -71.44
CA GLY A 27 0.64 -23.98 -70.78
C GLY A 27 0.46 -23.94 -69.25
N ALA A 28 1.46 -24.39 -68.54
CA ALA A 28 1.45 -24.34 -67.06
C ALA A 28 1.46 -22.90 -66.54
N THR A 29 0.68 -22.65 -65.54
CA THR A 29 0.73 -21.38 -64.81
C THR A 29 2.04 -21.25 -64.04
N SER A 30 2.57 -20.04 -63.94
CA SER A 30 3.82 -19.71 -63.21
C SER A 30 3.76 -18.32 -62.59
N GLY A 31 4.74 -18.02 -61.75
CA GLY A 31 4.84 -16.66 -61.14
C GLY A 31 4.09 -16.53 -59.81
N GLY A 32 3.43 -17.61 -59.35
CA GLY A 32 2.91 -17.63 -57.97
C GLY A 32 4.06 -17.77 -56.97
N THR A 33 4.08 -16.93 -55.96
CA THR A 33 5.08 -16.93 -54.88
C THR A 33 4.41 -16.93 -53.54
N ASP A 34 5.00 -17.64 -52.56
CA ASP A 34 4.63 -17.57 -51.16
C ASP A 34 5.73 -16.84 -50.41
N LYS A 35 5.34 -15.93 -49.55
CA LYS A 35 6.24 -15.22 -48.64
C LYS A 35 5.79 -15.55 -47.20
N THR A 36 6.64 -16.14 -46.43
CA THR A 36 6.42 -16.27 -44.97
C THR A 36 6.86 -14.95 -44.33
N ILE A 37 5.96 -14.31 -43.63
CA ILE A 37 6.24 -13.07 -42.88
C ILE A 37 6.02 -13.32 -41.39
N THR A 38 6.80 -12.63 -40.57
CA THR A 38 6.58 -12.56 -39.11
C THR A 38 5.72 -11.32 -38.86
N VAL A 39 4.62 -11.49 -38.15
CA VAL A 39 3.70 -10.41 -37.81
C VAL A 39 3.59 -10.24 -36.31
N VAL A 40 3.25 -9.06 -35.84
CA VAL A 40 2.92 -8.79 -34.44
C VAL A 40 1.60 -9.50 -34.11
N SER A 41 1.60 -10.40 -33.15
CA SER A 41 0.41 -11.13 -32.71
C SER A 41 -0.29 -10.47 -31.54
N GLU A 42 -1.60 -10.68 -31.39
CA GLU A 42 -2.36 -10.26 -30.19
C GLU A 42 -1.81 -10.92 -28.93
N GLN A 43 -1.36 -12.17 -29.02
CA GLN A 43 -0.80 -12.92 -27.88
C GLN A 43 0.51 -12.28 -27.39
N ASP A 44 1.37 -11.82 -28.30
CA ASP A 44 2.61 -11.12 -27.93
C ASP A 44 2.30 -9.82 -27.22
N ALA A 45 1.32 -9.07 -27.71
CA ALA A 45 0.86 -7.82 -27.08
C ALA A 45 0.28 -8.07 -25.67
N ALA A 46 -0.53 -9.11 -25.50
CA ALA A 46 -1.11 -9.47 -24.20
C ALA A 46 -0.04 -9.90 -23.22
N THR A 47 0.90 -10.77 -23.63
CA THR A 47 2.00 -11.24 -22.79
C THR A 47 2.92 -10.09 -22.35
N ALA A 48 3.22 -9.17 -23.23
CA ALA A 48 4.04 -8.02 -22.92
C ALA A 48 3.31 -7.06 -21.97
N ARG A 49 1.98 -6.89 -22.13
CA ARG A 49 1.15 -6.11 -21.19
C ARG A 49 1.22 -6.68 -19.78
N GLU A 50 1.04 -7.98 -19.61
CA GLU A 50 1.10 -8.63 -18.30
C GLU A 50 2.46 -8.42 -17.62
N LYS A 51 3.55 -8.63 -18.37
CA LYS A 51 4.92 -8.42 -17.87
C LYS A 51 5.17 -6.99 -17.44
N LEU A 52 4.74 -6.01 -18.22
CA LEU A 52 4.92 -4.59 -17.92
C LEU A 52 4.11 -4.16 -16.69
N THR A 53 2.90 -4.70 -16.53
CA THR A 53 2.03 -4.36 -15.39
C THR A 53 2.54 -5.00 -14.10
N ALA A 54 3.05 -6.23 -14.15
CA ALA A 54 3.56 -6.93 -12.98
C ALA A 54 4.91 -6.39 -12.48
N ALA A 55 5.80 -6.03 -13.39
CA ALA A 55 7.21 -5.73 -13.06
C ALA A 55 7.45 -4.46 -12.24
N ASN A 56 6.52 -3.50 -12.24
CA ASN A 56 6.75 -2.16 -11.69
C ASN A 56 6.00 -1.85 -10.38
N ASN A 57 5.16 -2.75 -9.88
CA ASN A 57 4.26 -2.43 -8.76
C ASN A 57 5.00 -2.05 -7.47
N ASP A 58 6.04 -2.78 -7.09
CA ASP A 58 6.78 -2.54 -5.85
C ASP A 58 7.63 -1.28 -5.91
N SER A 59 8.29 -1.03 -7.04
CA SER A 59 9.09 0.18 -7.22
C SER A 59 8.22 1.44 -7.23
N VAL A 60 7.10 1.41 -7.95
CA VAL A 60 6.16 2.54 -8.01
C VAL A 60 5.49 2.76 -6.65
N LYS A 61 5.13 1.69 -5.93
CA LYS A 61 4.61 1.79 -4.56
C LYS A 61 5.61 2.49 -3.64
N SER A 62 6.88 2.15 -3.75
CA SER A 62 7.95 2.78 -2.96
C SER A 62 8.11 4.26 -3.31
N GLU A 63 8.04 4.63 -4.59
CA GLU A 63 8.09 6.03 -5.02
C GLU A 63 6.86 6.82 -4.56
N LEU A 64 5.66 6.24 -4.64
CA LEU A 64 4.44 6.87 -4.11
C LEU A 64 4.54 7.11 -2.61
N LYS A 65 5.07 6.15 -1.84
CA LYS A 65 5.27 6.33 -0.40
C LYS A 65 6.15 7.51 -0.05
N LYS A 66 7.18 7.79 -0.84
CA LYS A 66 8.08 8.95 -0.62
C LYS A 66 7.39 10.31 -0.79
N GLN A 67 6.24 10.35 -1.47
CA GLN A 67 5.47 11.58 -1.65
C GLN A 67 4.63 11.94 -0.42
N PHE A 68 4.43 10.99 0.50
CA PHE A 68 3.74 11.25 1.75
C PHE A 68 4.67 11.86 2.79
N THR A 69 4.16 12.81 3.54
CA THR A 69 4.89 13.41 4.67
C THR A 69 4.83 12.52 5.91
N SER A 70 5.67 12.82 6.90
CA SER A 70 5.66 12.15 8.22
C SER A 70 4.32 12.26 8.95
N ASP A 71 3.47 13.21 8.55
CA ASP A 71 2.13 13.41 9.12
C ASP A 71 1.07 12.49 8.50
N SER A 72 1.48 11.63 7.59
CA SER A 72 0.60 10.67 6.90
C SER A 72 0.89 9.24 7.35
N ILE A 73 -0.16 8.45 7.50
CA ILE A 73 -0.10 6.99 7.65
C ILE A 73 -0.53 6.40 6.31
N VAL A 74 0.38 5.72 5.64
CA VAL A 74 0.12 5.11 4.33
C VAL A 74 -0.56 3.76 4.52
N VAL A 75 -1.64 3.55 3.76
CA VAL A 75 -2.41 2.30 3.76
C VAL A 75 -1.93 1.43 2.60
N ASP A 76 -0.99 0.55 2.86
CA ASP A 76 -0.30 -0.26 1.84
C ASP A 76 -1.22 -1.13 1.00
N GLU A 77 -2.28 -1.64 1.61
CA GLU A 77 -3.28 -2.51 0.98
C GLU A 77 -4.24 -1.73 0.06
N SER A 78 -4.17 -0.41 0.05
CA SER A 78 -5.00 0.45 -0.80
C SER A 78 -4.42 0.69 -2.19
N LEU A 79 -3.25 0.13 -2.51
CA LEU A 79 -2.65 0.33 -3.83
C LEU A 79 -3.61 -0.11 -4.94
N GLN A 80 -3.95 0.83 -5.81
CA GLN A 80 -4.73 0.57 -7.01
C GLN A 80 -3.86 0.76 -8.24
N VAL A 81 -4.00 -0.16 -9.18
CA VAL A 81 -3.30 -0.14 -10.46
C VAL A 81 -4.34 -0.14 -11.57
N ALA A 82 -4.41 0.91 -12.34
CA ALA A 82 -5.30 1.04 -13.49
C ALA A 82 -4.44 1.18 -14.76
N ALA A 83 -4.27 0.08 -15.49
CA ALA A 83 -3.58 0.07 -16.76
C ALA A 83 -4.53 0.54 -17.89
N GLY A 84 -4.07 1.47 -18.69
CA GLY A 84 -4.74 1.91 -19.92
C GLY A 84 -4.64 0.87 -21.03
N ASN A 85 -5.14 1.24 -22.21
CA ASN A 85 -5.00 0.42 -23.40
C ASN A 85 -3.57 0.47 -23.92
N PRO A 86 -2.99 -0.69 -24.32
CA PRO A 86 -1.65 -0.72 -24.89
C PRO A 86 -1.65 -0.06 -26.29
N ILE A 87 -0.62 0.71 -26.56
CA ILE A 87 -0.28 1.19 -27.92
C ILE A 87 0.84 0.28 -28.42
N VAL A 88 0.58 -0.41 -29.52
CA VAL A 88 1.51 -1.35 -30.14
C VAL A 88 2.00 -0.77 -31.45
N ALA A 89 3.27 -0.70 -31.69
CA ALA A 89 3.87 -0.18 -32.93
C ALA A 89 5.05 -1.09 -33.37
N PRO A 90 5.03 -1.67 -34.57
CA PRO A 90 3.92 -1.69 -35.54
C PRO A 90 2.65 -2.34 -35.01
N ALA A 91 1.51 -2.08 -35.68
CA ALA A 91 0.21 -2.59 -35.20
C ALA A 91 0.11 -4.12 -35.31
N VAL A 92 -0.82 -4.68 -34.55
CA VAL A 92 -1.10 -6.13 -34.63
C VAL A 92 -1.50 -6.51 -36.05
N GLY A 93 -0.90 -7.58 -36.57
CA GLY A 93 -1.08 -8.02 -37.96
C GLY A 93 -0.09 -7.42 -38.96
N GLU A 94 0.67 -6.39 -38.59
CA GLU A 94 1.70 -5.83 -39.49
C GLU A 94 2.99 -6.68 -39.45
N GLU A 95 3.70 -6.70 -40.60
CA GLU A 95 4.97 -7.40 -40.74
C GLU A 95 6.05 -6.72 -39.91
N ALA A 96 6.54 -7.43 -38.89
CA ALA A 96 7.65 -6.99 -38.07
C ALA A 96 8.27 -8.15 -37.26
N THR A 97 9.56 -8.05 -37.00
CA THR A 97 10.30 -8.98 -36.11
C THR A 97 10.35 -8.48 -34.67
N THR A 98 10.08 -7.19 -34.46
CA THR A 98 10.05 -6.55 -33.14
C THR A 98 8.92 -5.54 -33.08
N ALA A 99 8.27 -5.42 -31.93
CA ALA A 99 7.26 -4.38 -31.71
C ALA A 99 7.54 -3.66 -30.38
N LYS A 100 7.25 -2.36 -30.35
CA LYS A 100 7.27 -1.56 -29.14
C LYS A 100 5.86 -1.48 -28.58
N ILE A 101 5.71 -1.81 -27.28
CA ILE A 101 4.45 -1.69 -26.56
C ILE A 101 4.60 -0.61 -25.50
N THR A 102 3.66 0.35 -25.52
CA THR A 102 3.58 1.43 -24.54
C THR A 102 2.25 1.35 -23.81
N ILE A 103 2.28 1.38 -22.48
CA ILE A 103 1.08 1.34 -21.63
C ILE A 103 1.18 2.49 -20.63
N GLU A 104 0.15 3.33 -20.61
CA GLU A 104 -0.03 4.29 -19.53
C GLU A 104 -0.69 3.57 -18.35
N THR A 105 -0.05 3.61 -17.18
CA THR A 105 -0.58 2.97 -15.97
C THR A 105 -0.71 4.00 -14.86
N LYS A 106 -1.91 4.13 -14.33
CA LYS A 106 -2.21 5.01 -13.20
C LYS A 106 -2.15 4.22 -11.89
N TYR A 107 -1.34 4.71 -10.98
CA TYR A 107 -1.23 4.16 -9.63
C TYR A 107 -1.84 5.14 -8.63
N SER A 108 -2.52 4.62 -7.62
CA SER A 108 -3.02 5.42 -6.50
C SER A 108 -2.83 4.67 -5.18
N LEU A 109 -2.52 5.43 -4.14
CA LEU A 109 -2.25 4.92 -2.80
C LEU A 109 -2.91 5.86 -1.78
N LEU A 110 -3.59 5.31 -0.78
CA LEU A 110 -4.27 6.08 0.26
C LEU A 110 -3.31 6.46 1.39
N GLY A 111 -3.31 7.73 1.74
CA GLY A 111 -2.70 8.25 2.97
C GLY A 111 -3.75 8.86 3.88
N LEU A 112 -3.69 8.54 5.16
CA LEU A 112 -4.55 9.10 6.20
C LEU A 112 -3.74 10.09 7.02
N LYS A 113 -4.35 11.23 7.39
CA LYS A 113 -3.69 12.19 8.30
C LYS A 113 -3.52 11.55 9.68
N ARG A 114 -2.29 11.57 10.18
CA ARG A 114 -1.93 11.02 11.49
C ARG A 114 -2.74 11.65 12.62
N THR A 115 -3.04 12.94 12.52
CA THR A 115 -3.88 13.67 13.47
C THR A 115 -5.30 13.12 13.55
N ASP A 116 -5.91 12.82 12.40
CA ASP A 116 -7.30 12.34 12.33
C ASP A 116 -7.41 10.91 12.88
N VAL A 117 -6.44 10.06 12.53
CA VAL A 117 -6.34 8.70 13.07
C VAL A 117 -6.12 8.76 14.60
N SER A 118 -5.23 9.61 15.08
CA SER A 118 -4.98 9.81 16.51
C SER A 118 -6.23 10.27 17.26
N ALA A 119 -6.99 11.20 16.69
CA ALA A 119 -8.25 11.67 17.29
C ALA A 119 -9.32 10.57 17.33
N LEU A 120 -9.38 9.73 16.28
CA LEU A 120 -10.28 8.57 16.24
C LEU A 120 -9.94 7.55 17.34
N LEU A 121 -8.66 7.21 17.47
CA LEU A 121 -8.17 6.28 18.51
C LEU A 121 -8.46 6.81 19.91
N GLU A 122 -8.15 8.08 20.17
CA GLU A 122 -8.45 8.71 21.46
C GLU A 122 -9.93 8.68 21.80
N ARG A 123 -10.79 9.03 20.84
CA ARG A 123 -12.24 8.98 21.05
C ARG A 123 -12.73 7.58 21.36
N ASN A 124 -12.16 6.57 20.70
CA ASN A 124 -12.53 5.18 20.92
C ASN A 124 -12.07 4.68 22.29
N LEU A 125 -10.82 4.97 22.68
CA LEU A 125 -10.29 4.66 23.99
C LEU A 125 -11.11 5.35 25.11
N LYS A 126 -11.43 6.63 24.96
CA LYS A 126 -12.30 7.34 25.92
C LYS A 126 -13.68 6.71 26.06
N LYS A 127 -14.27 6.20 24.96
CA LYS A 127 -15.53 5.46 25.03
C LYS A 127 -15.38 4.15 25.81
N GLN A 128 -14.29 3.42 25.61
CA GLN A 128 -14.02 2.17 26.34
C GLN A 128 -13.78 2.42 27.82
N LEU A 129 -13.20 3.57 28.16
CA LEU A 129 -12.96 3.99 29.54
C LEU A 129 -14.21 4.61 30.20
N ALA A 130 -15.29 4.84 29.45
CA ALA A 130 -16.51 5.43 29.99
C ALA A 130 -17.10 4.49 31.07
N GLY A 131 -17.15 4.97 32.31
CA GLY A 131 -17.59 4.19 33.48
C GLY A 131 -16.49 3.54 34.27
N ILE A 132 -15.21 3.64 33.86
CA ILE A 132 -14.06 3.22 34.65
C ILE A 132 -13.43 4.46 35.29
N PRO A 133 -13.60 4.69 36.59
CA PRO A 133 -13.06 5.89 37.25
C PRO A 133 -11.53 5.83 37.32
N ASN A 134 -10.93 7.01 37.39
CA ASN A 134 -9.50 7.20 37.65
C ASN A 134 -8.57 6.55 36.62
N GLN A 135 -8.97 6.52 35.35
CA GLN A 135 -8.13 6.03 34.24
C GLN A 135 -7.82 7.16 33.25
N SER A 136 -6.61 7.12 32.70
CA SER A 136 -6.12 8.01 31.65
C SER A 136 -5.49 7.23 30.50
N VAL A 137 -5.54 7.81 29.30
CA VAL A 137 -4.85 7.28 28.12
C VAL A 137 -3.42 7.80 28.10
N TYR A 138 -2.45 6.92 28.19
CA TYR A 138 -1.02 7.23 28.15
C TYR A 138 -0.42 7.06 26.76
N ASP A 139 -0.91 6.08 25.99
CA ASP A 139 -0.57 5.89 24.58
C ASP A 139 -1.84 5.55 23.80
N LYS A 140 -2.07 6.26 22.71
CA LYS A 140 -3.21 6.03 21.82
C LYS A 140 -2.99 4.87 20.86
N GLY A 141 -1.78 4.35 20.77
CA GLY A 141 -1.40 3.28 19.87
C GLY A 141 -1.21 3.73 18.41
N ILE A 142 -0.91 5.00 18.16
CA ILE A 142 -0.80 5.54 16.79
C ILE A 142 0.30 4.86 15.97
N ASP A 143 1.38 4.41 16.61
CA ASP A 143 2.51 3.74 15.96
C ASP A 143 2.27 2.23 15.76
N ALA A 144 1.24 1.68 16.41
CA ALA A 144 0.82 0.29 16.28
C ALA A 144 -0.37 0.10 15.33
N VAL A 145 -0.76 1.14 14.59
CA VAL A 145 -1.90 1.10 13.68
C VAL A 145 -1.64 0.12 12.54
N ARG A 146 -2.63 -0.74 12.29
CA ARG A 146 -2.69 -1.66 11.15
C ARG A 146 -4.07 -1.56 10.51
N PHE A 147 -4.09 -1.70 9.18
CA PHE A 147 -5.32 -1.69 8.41
C PHE A 147 -5.59 -3.07 7.83
N THR A 148 -6.86 -3.45 7.77
CA THR A 148 -7.32 -4.69 7.14
C THR A 148 -8.63 -4.44 6.40
N ASN A 149 -9.03 -5.35 5.51
CA ASN A 149 -10.27 -5.27 4.74
C ASN A 149 -10.42 -3.93 4.00
N VAL A 150 -9.32 -3.47 3.39
CA VAL A 150 -9.30 -2.22 2.63
C VAL A 150 -10.04 -2.43 1.31
N THR A 151 -11.18 -1.76 1.14
CA THR A 151 -12.02 -1.87 -0.05
C THR A 151 -12.30 -0.48 -0.59
N LYS A 152 -12.09 -0.30 -1.89
CA LYS A 152 -12.44 0.93 -2.60
C LYS A 152 -13.95 0.95 -2.84
N ILE A 153 -14.57 2.10 -2.57
CA ILE A 153 -15.97 2.41 -2.88
C ILE A 153 -16.02 3.65 -3.78
N ASP A 154 -17.19 4.01 -4.30
CA ASP A 154 -17.34 5.10 -5.28
C ASP A 154 -16.70 6.43 -4.81
N ASN A 155 -16.89 6.80 -3.55
CA ASN A 155 -16.41 8.07 -2.99
C ASN A 155 -15.34 7.90 -1.90
N GLY A 156 -14.54 6.82 -1.95
CA GLY A 156 -13.48 6.65 -0.95
C GLY A 156 -13.08 5.21 -0.69
N TYR A 157 -12.81 4.91 0.57
CA TYR A 157 -12.42 3.58 1.03
C TYR A 157 -13.14 3.21 2.31
N THR A 158 -13.48 1.94 2.44
CA THR A 158 -13.79 1.31 3.73
C THR A 158 -12.60 0.48 4.17
N LEU A 159 -12.30 0.48 5.47
CA LEU A 159 -11.22 -0.29 6.05
C LEU A 159 -11.49 -0.56 7.53
N ASN A 160 -10.86 -1.60 8.05
CA ASN A 160 -10.80 -1.86 9.48
C ASN A 160 -9.46 -1.35 10.01
N LEU A 161 -9.51 -0.59 11.11
CA LEU A 161 -8.35 -0.09 11.81
C LEU A 161 -8.17 -0.89 13.10
N HIS A 162 -6.98 -1.47 13.28
CA HIS A 162 -6.55 -2.15 14.48
C HIS A 162 -5.40 -1.42 15.11
N SER A 163 -5.46 -1.22 16.43
CA SER A 163 -4.37 -0.63 17.21
C SER A 163 -4.47 -1.07 18.66
N THR A 164 -3.36 -0.98 19.38
CA THR A 164 -3.27 -1.22 20.82
C THR A 164 -2.84 0.06 21.49
N GLY A 165 -3.73 0.66 22.26
CA GLY A 165 -3.44 1.79 23.14
C GLY A 165 -3.19 1.33 24.58
N TYR A 166 -2.58 2.19 25.36
CA TYR A 166 -2.29 1.91 26.78
C TYR A 166 -3.00 2.91 27.67
N VAL A 167 -3.61 2.38 28.70
CA VAL A 167 -4.32 3.13 29.73
C VAL A 167 -3.77 2.77 31.09
N GLY A 168 -3.90 3.67 32.02
CA GLY A 168 -3.41 3.49 33.39
C GLY A 168 -4.08 4.47 34.34
N PRO A 169 -3.68 4.48 35.63
CA PRO A 169 -4.29 5.37 36.63
C PRO A 169 -4.16 6.84 36.21
N ALA A 170 -5.22 7.61 36.43
CA ALA A 170 -5.19 9.05 36.19
C ALA A 170 -4.39 9.74 37.31
N ILE A 171 -3.11 9.97 37.05
CA ILE A 171 -2.21 10.62 38.00
C ILE A 171 -2.17 12.11 37.70
N ASP A 172 -2.58 12.92 38.67
CA ASP A 172 -2.41 14.37 38.64
C ASP A 172 -0.94 14.72 38.93
N SER A 173 -0.21 15.09 37.87
CA SER A 173 1.22 15.43 37.96
C SER A 173 1.48 16.63 38.88
N ALA A 174 0.57 17.61 38.92
CA ALA A 174 0.76 18.78 39.78
C ALA A 174 0.57 18.43 41.27
N LYS A 175 -0.44 17.63 41.58
CA LYS A 175 -0.64 17.10 42.92
C LYS A 175 0.54 16.22 43.34
N LEU A 176 0.96 15.30 42.47
CA LEU A 176 2.09 14.42 42.77
C LEU A 176 3.39 15.21 42.97
N ALA A 177 3.66 16.25 42.20
CA ALA A 177 4.83 17.12 42.38
C ALA A 177 4.80 17.82 43.75
N ASN A 178 3.65 18.28 44.22
CA ASN A 178 3.49 18.82 45.57
C ASN A 178 3.70 17.77 46.64
N ASP A 179 3.12 16.61 46.46
CA ASP A 179 3.19 15.50 47.46
C ASP A 179 4.61 14.94 47.63
N VAL A 180 5.45 14.99 46.56
CA VAL A 180 6.86 14.54 46.61
C VAL A 180 7.84 15.61 47.08
N SER A 181 7.45 16.89 47.03
CA SER A 181 8.33 18.01 47.40
C SER A 181 8.91 17.80 48.83
N GLY A 182 10.24 18.00 48.98
CA GLY A 182 10.99 17.84 50.22
C GLY A 182 11.22 16.38 50.67
N LYS A 183 10.63 15.39 49.99
CA LYS A 183 10.78 13.97 50.33
C LYS A 183 12.09 13.38 49.80
N ARG A 184 12.53 12.33 50.47
CA ARG A 184 13.68 11.50 50.05
C ARG A 184 13.23 10.47 49.00
N GLU A 185 14.19 9.91 48.29
CA GLU A 185 13.95 8.89 47.24
C GLU A 185 13.03 7.74 47.70
N GLY A 186 13.35 7.11 48.84
CA GLY A 186 12.56 6.00 49.39
C GLY A 186 11.11 6.39 49.73
N GLU A 187 10.90 7.61 50.22
CA GLU A 187 9.57 8.15 50.53
C GLU A 187 8.77 8.41 49.26
N ILE A 188 9.44 8.89 48.19
CA ILE A 188 8.85 9.13 46.87
C ILE A 188 8.44 7.79 46.25
N ILE A 189 9.34 6.81 46.24
CA ILE A 189 9.06 5.47 45.72
C ILE A 189 7.87 4.84 46.45
N ALA A 190 7.84 4.90 47.79
CA ALA A 190 6.73 4.37 48.55
C ALA A 190 5.40 5.05 48.24
N LEU A 191 5.40 6.38 48.10
CA LEU A 191 4.21 7.14 47.75
C LEU A 191 3.71 6.79 46.34
N VAL A 192 4.59 6.77 45.35
CA VAL A 192 4.19 6.52 43.96
C VAL A 192 3.69 5.09 43.77
N LYS A 193 4.24 4.12 44.51
CA LYS A 193 3.77 2.72 44.47
C LYS A 193 2.37 2.51 45.08
N THR A 194 1.78 3.53 45.72
CA THR A 194 0.37 3.44 46.15
C THR A 194 -0.63 3.59 44.99
N TYR A 195 -0.18 4.05 43.82
CA TYR A 195 -1.02 4.10 42.63
C TYR A 195 -1.04 2.72 41.96
N ASP A 196 -2.23 2.18 41.75
CA ASP A 196 -2.40 0.90 41.07
C ASP A 196 -1.87 0.99 39.62
N GLY A 197 -1.20 -0.07 39.14
CA GLY A 197 -0.65 -0.17 37.80
C GLY A 197 0.70 0.52 37.59
N ILE A 198 1.39 0.93 38.65
CA ILE A 198 2.77 1.39 38.61
C ILE A 198 3.73 0.23 38.88
N ASP A 199 4.44 -0.22 37.87
CA ASP A 199 5.40 -1.32 37.93
C ASP A 199 6.70 -0.87 38.55
N SER A 200 7.26 0.23 38.12
CA SER A 200 8.56 0.73 38.56
C SER A 200 8.57 2.25 38.71
N VAL A 201 9.40 2.70 39.62
CA VAL A 201 9.61 4.10 39.93
C VAL A 201 11.11 4.37 39.91
N ASN A 202 11.55 5.30 39.08
CA ASN A 202 12.91 5.78 39.04
C ASN A 202 12.95 7.21 39.56
N VAL A 203 13.79 7.50 40.55
CA VAL A 203 13.98 8.85 41.08
C VAL A 203 15.43 9.23 40.87
N SER A 204 15.64 10.44 40.36
CA SER A 204 16.98 11.02 40.22
C SER A 204 17.00 12.45 40.71
N PHE A 205 18.03 12.81 41.42
CA PHE A 205 18.25 14.18 41.85
C PHE A 205 19.41 14.82 41.07
N SER A 206 19.25 16.08 40.77
CA SER A 206 20.32 16.88 40.17
C SER A 206 20.47 18.21 40.93
N PRO A 207 21.68 18.58 41.31
CA PRO A 207 22.97 17.83 41.26
C PRO A 207 23.00 16.59 42.18
N PHE A 208 23.96 15.69 41.93
CA PHE A 208 24.02 14.35 42.58
C PHE A 208 24.14 14.35 44.12
N TRP A 209 24.50 15.49 44.73
CA TRP A 209 24.59 15.62 46.20
C TRP A 209 23.25 16.02 46.85
N VAL A 210 22.23 16.27 46.05
CA VAL A 210 20.89 16.53 46.57
C VAL A 210 20.24 15.22 46.93
N SER A 211 19.69 15.13 48.16
CA SER A 211 19.05 13.91 48.68
C SER A 211 17.55 14.05 48.91
N ARG A 212 16.96 15.19 48.56
CA ARG A 212 15.54 15.46 48.70
C ARG A 212 14.99 16.15 47.45
N ALA A 213 13.74 15.88 47.13
CA ALA A 213 13.06 16.56 46.04
C ALA A 213 13.01 18.08 46.29
N PRO A 214 13.21 18.90 45.24
CA PRO A 214 13.07 20.34 45.30
C PRO A 214 11.59 20.75 45.45
N SER A 215 11.31 22.05 45.42
CA SER A 215 9.96 22.58 45.35
C SER A 215 9.23 22.03 44.10
N ALA A 216 7.91 21.93 44.17
CA ALA A 216 7.06 21.27 43.13
C ALA A 216 7.26 21.81 41.73
N ASP A 217 7.55 23.10 41.59
CA ASP A 217 7.83 23.78 40.30
C ASP A 217 9.08 23.27 39.59
N LYS A 218 9.99 22.61 40.30
CA LYS A 218 11.24 22.02 39.78
C LYS A 218 11.19 20.50 39.66
N VAL A 219 10.09 19.87 40.03
CA VAL A 219 9.90 18.42 39.90
C VAL A 219 9.42 18.11 38.49
N ILE A 220 10.16 17.26 37.80
CA ILE A 220 9.79 16.78 36.44
C ILE A 220 9.30 15.33 36.59
N ILE A 221 8.05 15.10 36.23
CA ILE A 221 7.43 13.76 36.23
C ILE A 221 7.30 13.30 34.77
N LYS A 222 7.85 12.12 34.48
CA LYS A 222 7.72 11.46 33.17
C LYS A 222 7.09 10.10 33.34
N PHE A 223 6.02 9.86 32.60
CA PHE A 223 5.40 8.54 32.53
C PHE A 223 5.95 7.79 31.31
N GLN A 224 6.29 6.54 31.52
CA GLN A 224 6.66 5.61 30.46
C GLN A 224 5.72 4.42 30.51
N VAL A 225 5.20 4.03 29.35
CA VAL A 225 4.42 2.80 29.22
C VAL A 225 5.40 1.64 29.15
N ASN A 226 5.31 0.74 30.12
CA ASN A 226 6.11 -0.49 30.12
C ASN A 226 5.43 -1.50 29.18
N ASN A 227 5.86 -1.53 27.92
CA ASN A 227 5.41 -2.53 26.96
C ASN A 227 6.01 -3.86 27.38
N ALA A 228 5.28 -4.68 28.13
CA ALA A 228 5.64 -6.08 28.26
C ALA A 228 5.71 -6.64 26.83
N LYS A 229 6.92 -6.92 26.37
CA LYS A 229 7.12 -7.69 25.13
C LYS A 229 6.51 -9.07 25.37
N ASN A 230 5.32 -9.30 24.79
CA ASN A 230 4.85 -10.65 24.53
C ASN A 230 5.66 -11.29 23.43
#